data_e73740bae403ef18cb9b5bfa84b5c064
#
_entry.id   e73740bae403ef18cb9b5bfa84b5c064
#
_cell.length_a   1.000
_cell.length_b   1.000
_cell.length_c   1.000
_cell.angle_alpha   90.00
_cell.angle_beta   90.00
_cell.angle_gamma   90.00
#
_symmetry.space_group_name_H-M   'P 1'
#
loop_
_entity.id
_entity.type
_entity.pdbx_description
1 polymer ?
#
loop_
_entity_poly.entity_id
_entity_poly.type
_entity_poly.pdbx_seq_one_letter_code
_entity_poly.pdbx_strand_id
1 'polypeptide(L)'
;MRDSQPVSLESLLESGTKDNNTLKSIQQRAVVLLKLNRAVLALLPAMLKPHCRVANYRKQLLILEVSNAAQMTRLRYELPALRSALRREILPSLSAIDIKINPSL
;
A
#
# COMPACT_ATOMS: atom_id res chain seq x y z
N MET A 1 -2.39 0.26 28.15
CA MET A 1 -2.34 0.45 27.48
C MET A 1 -2.45 0.27 26.80
N ARG A 2 -2.56 0.35 26.83
CA ARG A 2 -2.68 0.46 26.04
C ARG A 2 -2.70 0.49 25.23
N ASP A 3 -2.96 0.52 25.28
CA ASP A 3 -3.01 0.66 24.61
C ASP A 3 -2.68 0.76 23.79
N SER A 4 -2.42 0.87 24.25
CA SER A 4 -1.96 1.25 23.41
C SER A 4 -1.99 0.63 22.20
N GLN A 5 -2.80 0.65 21.71
CA GLN A 5 -2.98 0.18 20.55
C GLN A 5 -2.35 0.96 19.55
N PRO A 6 -1.50 0.49 18.81
CA PRO A 6 -0.87 1.28 17.80
C PRO A 6 -1.88 1.67 16.76
N VAL A 7 -1.72 2.82 16.23
CA VAL A 7 -2.56 3.28 15.17
C VAL A 7 -2.23 2.44 13.94
N SER A 8 -3.22 1.96 13.24
CA SER A 8 -2.99 1.15 12.07
C SER A 8 -2.42 2.00 10.94
N LEU A 9 -1.73 1.38 10.01
CA LEU A 9 -1.20 2.10 8.86
C LEU A 9 -2.33 2.77 8.09
N GLU A 10 -3.44 2.08 7.98
CA GLU A 10 -4.58 2.61 7.29
C GLU A 10 -5.09 3.89 7.95
N SER A 11 -5.19 3.89 9.24
CA SER A 11 -5.65 5.04 9.99
C SER A 11 -4.72 6.23 9.82
N LEU A 12 -3.42 5.99 9.84
CA LEU A 12 -2.46 7.06 9.65
C LEU A 12 -2.55 7.68 8.26
N LEU A 13 -2.77 6.85 7.25
CA LEU A 13 -2.88 7.37 5.90
C LEU A 13 -4.13 8.20 5.71
N GLU A 14 -5.22 7.75 6.31
CA GLU A 14 -6.47 8.47 6.11
C GLU A 14 -6.55 9.73 6.92
N SER A 15 -6.08 9.70 8.14
CA SER A 15 -6.20 10.88 8.97
C SER A 15 -5.20 11.96 8.58
N GLY A 16 -4.13 11.60 7.91
CA GLY A 16 -3.15 12.60 7.51
C GLY A 16 -3.73 13.68 6.65
N THR A 17 -4.81 13.40 5.96
CA THR A 17 -5.36 14.41 5.09
C THR A 17 -6.02 15.53 5.82
N LYS A 18 -6.37 15.33 7.10
CA LYS A 18 -7.01 16.38 7.75
C LYS A 18 -6.12 17.36 8.25
N ASP A 19 -4.96 17.08 8.45
CA ASP A 19 -4.16 18.00 9.10
C ASP A 19 -3.58 18.90 8.34
N ASN A 20 -3.82 19.20 7.47
CA ASN A 20 -3.35 20.22 6.84
C ASN A 20 -2.13 20.66 6.97
N ASN A 21 -1.42 20.37 6.70
CA ASN A 21 -0.42 21.03 6.55
C ASN A 21 0.73 20.86 7.02
N THR A 22 1.40 20.55 6.96
CA THR A 22 2.62 20.74 7.41
C THR A 22 3.55 19.71 6.89
N LEU A 23 4.81 20.01 6.87
CA LEU A 23 5.87 19.10 6.50
C LEU A 23 5.84 17.85 7.32
N LYS A 24 5.47 17.99 8.57
CA LYS A 24 5.40 16.88 9.48
C LYS A 24 4.38 15.87 9.00
N SER A 25 3.24 16.34 8.58
CA SER A 25 2.18 15.49 8.10
C SER A 25 2.61 14.77 6.81
N ILE A 26 3.30 15.47 5.92
CA ILE A 26 3.80 14.89 4.68
C ILE A 26 4.85 13.84 4.95
N GLN A 27 5.75 14.09 5.87
CA GLN A 27 6.79 13.14 6.21
C GLN A 27 6.21 11.88 6.84
N GLN A 28 5.22 12.05 7.69
CA GLN A 28 4.58 10.92 8.33
C GLN A 28 3.90 10.03 7.29
N ARG A 29 3.24 10.64 6.33
CA ARG A 29 2.59 9.89 5.27
C ARG A 29 3.61 9.12 4.44
N ALA A 30 4.74 9.74 4.12
CA ALA A 30 5.78 9.08 3.35
C ALA A 30 6.35 7.87 4.09
N VAL A 31 6.56 7.99 5.39
CA VAL A 31 7.07 6.88 6.19
C VAL A 31 6.06 5.74 6.23
N VAL A 32 4.80 6.06 6.38
CA VAL A 32 3.75 5.04 6.43
C VAL A 32 3.65 4.33 5.09
N LEU A 33 3.76 5.07 3.98
CA LEU A 33 3.72 4.45 2.66
C LEU A 33 4.91 3.53 2.44
N LEU A 34 6.09 3.88 2.97
CA LEU A 34 7.24 3.00 2.86
C LEU A 34 7.03 1.71 3.64
N LYS A 35 6.44 1.81 4.82
CA LYS A 35 6.13 0.62 5.61
C LYS A 35 5.10 -0.24 4.90
N LEU A 36 4.10 0.39 4.31
CA LEU A 36 3.09 -0.33 3.58
C LEU A 36 3.71 -1.03 2.36
N ASN A 37 4.62 -0.34 1.68
CA ASN A 37 5.30 -0.91 0.54
C ASN A 37 6.07 -2.18 0.95
N ARG A 38 6.77 -2.15 2.05
CA ARG A 38 7.50 -3.32 2.53
C ARG A 38 6.54 -4.46 2.85
N ALA A 39 5.43 -4.15 3.48
CA ALA A 39 4.47 -5.17 3.85
C ALA A 39 3.85 -5.82 2.61
N VAL A 40 3.51 -5.02 1.61
CA VAL A 40 2.93 -5.52 0.38
C VAL A 40 3.95 -6.39 -0.36
N LEU A 41 5.17 -5.90 -0.48
CA LEU A 41 6.19 -6.65 -1.20
C LEU A 41 6.51 -7.97 -0.53
N ALA A 42 6.43 -8.02 0.79
CA ALA A 42 6.68 -9.25 1.52
C ALA A 42 5.66 -10.33 1.18
N LEU A 43 4.49 -9.93 0.71
CA LEU A 43 3.43 -10.86 0.36
C LEU A 43 3.46 -11.26 -1.12
N LEU A 44 4.32 -10.65 -1.89
CA LEU A 44 4.39 -10.93 -3.33
C LEU A 44 5.47 -11.96 -3.66
N PRO A 45 5.31 -12.69 -4.78
CA PRO A 45 6.37 -13.56 -5.25
C PRO A 45 7.65 -12.78 -5.51
N ALA A 46 8.78 -13.42 -5.33
CA ALA A 46 10.07 -12.77 -5.49
C ALA A 46 10.23 -12.11 -6.87
N MET A 47 9.68 -12.73 -7.90
CA MET A 47 9.83 -12.19 -9.25
C MET A 47 9.09 -10.88 -9.46
N LEU A 48 8.09 -10.59 -8.64
CA LEU A 48 7.36 -9.34 -8.76
C LEU A 48 7.94 -8.22 -7.92
N LYS A 49 8.71 -8.56 -6.90
CA LYS A 49 9.19 -7.54 -5.96
C LYS A 49 9.96 -6.38 -6.60
N PRO A 50 10.89 -6.64 -7.52
CA PRO A 50 11.63 -5.52 -8.10
C PRO A 50 10.83 -4.71 -9.12
N HIS A 51 9.66 -5.20 -9.51
CA HIS A 51 8.86 -4.55 -10.56
C HIS A 51 7.56 -3.95 -10.04
N CYS A 52 7.39 -3.88 -8.75
CA CYS A 52 6.14 -3.43 -8.16
C CYS A 52 6.40 -2.55 -6.95
N ARG A 53 5.56 -1.57 -6.73
CA ARG A 53 5.64 -0.79 -5.51
C ARG A 53 4.28 -0.19 -5.20
N VAL A 54 4.11 0.22 -3.95
CA VAL A 54 2.91 0.93 -3.52
C VAL A 54 3.06 2.38 -3.90
N ALA A 55 2.11 2.89 -4.67
CA ALA A 55 2.11 4.29 -5.04
C ALA A 55 1.33 5.13 -4.02
N ASN A 56 0.20 4.62 -3.55
CA ASN A 56 -0.62 5.39 -2.63
C ASN A 56 -1.68 4.49 -2.02
N TYR A 57 -2.30 4.99 -0.95
CA TYR A 57 -3.47 4.34 -0.36
C TYR A 57 -4.39 5.44 0.15
N ARG A 58 -5.58 5.55 -0.40
CA ARG A 58 -6.55 6.53 0.08
C ARG A 58 -7.95 6.05 -0.23
N LYS A 59 -8.85 6.38 0.65
CA LYS A 59 -10.26 6.00 0.52
C LYS A 59 -10.41 4.50 0.31
N GLN A 60 -9.60 3.74 1.02
CA GLN A 60 -9.67 2.28 1.01
C GLN A 60 -9.28 1.68 -0.34
N LEU A 61 -8.63 2.46 -1.18
CA LEU A 61 -8.13 2.01 -2.46
C LEU A 61 -6.60 2.00 -2.42
N LEU A 62 -6.03 0.83 -2.65
CA LEU A 62 -4.59 0.68 -2.70
C LEU A 62 -4.16 0.80 -4.15
N ILE A 63 -3.22 1.68 -4.42
CA ILE A 63 -2.72 1.88 -5.77
C ILE A 63 -1.31 1.35 -5.86
N LEU A 64 -1.10 0.37 -6.72
CA LEU A 64 0.20 -0.23 -6.95
C LEU A 64 0.70 0.16 -8.33
N GLU A 65 2.01 0.25 -8.48
CA GLU A 65 2.64 0.52 -9.76
C GLU A 65 3.50 -0.65 -10.16
N VAL A 66 3.51 -0.97 -11.44
CA VAL A 66 4.37 -2.01 -11.98
C VAL A 66 5.12 -1.44 -13.18
N SER A 67 6.24 -2.07 -13.53
CA SER A 67 7.11 -1.52 -14.55
C SER A 67 6.59 -1.69 -15.97
N ASN A 68 5.77 -2.69 -16.23
CA ASN A 68 5.25 -2.91 -17.59
C ASN A 68 4.02 -3.81 -17.56
N ALA A 69 3.42 -4.00 -18.73
CA ALA A 69 2.18 -4.76 -18.85
C ALA A 69 2.33 -6.22 -18.47
N ALA A 70 3.50 -6.81 -18.73
CA ALA A 70 3.73 -8.20 -18.37
C ALA A 70 3.67 -8.38 -16.85
N GLN A 71 4.26 -7.43 -16.12
CA GLN A 71 4.22 -7.49 -14.67
C GLN A 71 2.81 -7.21 -14.15
N MET A 72 2.07 -6.34 -14.82
CA MET A 72 0.70 -6.09 -14.44
C MET A 72 -0.13 -7.37 -14.54
N THR A 73 0.04 -8.13 -15.60
CA THR A 73 -0.70 -9.37 -15.77
C THR A 73 -0.35 -10.37 -14.66
N ARG A 74 0.92 -10.47 -14.32
CA ARG A 74 1.33 -11.36 -13.24
C ARG A 74 0.75 -10.94 -11.91
N LEU A 75 0.78 -9.63 -11.64
CA LEU A 75 0.26 -9.12 -10.39
C LEU A 75 -1.24 -9.36 -10.28
N ARG A 76 -1.97 -9.26 -11.37
CA ARG A 76 -3.40 -9.51 -11.35
C ARG A 76 -3.75 -10.89 -10.84
N TYR A 77 -2.95 -11.87 -11.18
CA TYR A 77 -3.20 -13.22 -10.69
C TYR A 77 -2.99 -13.33 -9.19
N GLU A 78 -2.18 -12.43 -8.63
CA GLU A 78 -1.91 -12.44 -7.20
C GLU A 78 -2.91 -11.59 -6.40
N LEU A 79 -3.71 -10.77 -7.07
CA LEU A 79 -4.56 -9.82 -6.36
C LEU A 79 -5.53 -10.44 -5.36
N PRO A 80 -6.22 -11.53 -5.68
CA PRO A 80 -7.18 -12.07 -4.70
C PRO A 80 -6.48 -12.49 -3.41
N ALA A 81 -5.34 -13.17 -3.52
CA ALA A 81 -4.62 -13.59 -2.34
C ALA A 81 -4.01 -12.40 -1.62
N LEU A 82 -3.47 -11.45 -2.38
CA LEU A 82 -2.87 -10.26 -1.80
C LEU A 82 -3.90 -9.44 -1.06
N ARG A 83 -5.06 -9.23 -1.64
CA ARG A 83 -6.12 -8.47 -1.00
C ARG A 83 -6.56 -9.12 0.30
N SER A 84 -6.75 -10.44 0.27
CA SER A 84 -7.16 -11.15 1.48
C SER A 84 -6.10 -11.05 2.57
N ALA A 85 -4.83 -11.21 2.22
CA ALA A 85 -3.76 -11.13 3.19
C ALA A 85 -3.65 -9.72 3.77
N LEU A 86 -3.76 -8.69 2.93
CA LEU A 86 -3.68 -7.32 3.40
C LEU A 86 -4.84 -6.97 4.33
N ARG A 87 -6.03 -7.40 3.98
CA ARG A 87 -7.20 -7.14 4.83
C ARG A 87 -7.08 -7.82 6.17
N ARG A 88 -6.48 -8.99 6.18
CA ARG A 88 -6.32 -9.71 7.42
C ARG A 88 -5.22 -9.12 8.29
N GLU A 89 -4.17 -8.63 7.68
CA GLU A 89 -2.98 -8.27 8.44
C GLU A 89 -2.80 -6.78 8.71
N ILE A 90 -3.03 -5.91 7.75
CA ILE A 90 -2.70 -4.52 7.94
C ILE A 90 -3.73 -3.51 7.42
N LEU A 91 -4.60 -3.91 6.50
CA LEU A 91 -5.56 -2.99 5.91
C LEU A 91 -6.97 -3.57 5.98
N PRO A 92 -7.55 -3.62 7.17
CA PRO A 92 -8.86 -4.27 7.33
C PRO A 92 -9.98 -3.63 6.52
N SER A 93 -9.83 -2.36 6.18
CA SER A 93 -10.86 -1.68 5.41
C SER A 93 -10.57 -1.64 3.92
N LEU A 94 -9.54 -2.33 3.48
CA LEU A 94 -9.18 -2.31 2.07
C LEU A 94 -10.36 -2.75 1.20
N SER A 95 -10.71 -1.91 0.24
CA SER A 95 -11.84 -2.16 -0.62
C SER A 95 -11.39 -2.71 -1.97
N ALA A 96 -10.41 -2.12 -2.57
CA ALA A 96 -9.95 -2.54 -3.89
C ALA A 96 -8.47 -2.22 -4.09
N ILE A 97 -7.87 -2.87 -5.08
CA ILE A 97 -6.50 -2.62 -5.46
C ILE A 97 -6.49 -2.22 -6.93
N ASP A 98 -5.87 -1.10 -7.23
CA ASP A 98 -5.72 -0.64 -8.60
C ASP A 98 -4.26 -0.76 -9.00
N ILE A 99 -3.98 -1.10 -10.25
CA ILE A 99 -2.63 -1.28 -10.73
C ILE A 99 -2.38 -0.31 -11.88
N LYS A 100 -1.26 0.39 -11.82
CA LYS A 100 -0.88 1.32 -12.89
C LYS A 100 0.49 0.95 -13.40
N ILE A 101 0.74 1.25 -14.66
CA ILE A 101 2.05 1.00 -15.25
C ILE A 101 2.87 2.26 -15.14
N ASN A 102 4.07 2.12 -14.59
CA ASN A 102 5.02 3.22 -14.49
C ASN A 102 6.36 2.76 -15.07
N PRO A 103 6.65 3.13 -16.32
CA PRO A 103 7.87 2.65 -16.97
C PRO A 103 9.16 3.09 -16.26
N SER A 104 9.06 4.13 -15.45
CA SER A 104 10.24 4.61 -14.73
C SER A 104 10.54 3.84 -13.47
N LEU A 105 9.69 2.88 -13.15
CA LEU A 105 9.86 2.15 -11.91
C LEU A 105 11.13 1.30 -11.89
#